data_d02ebd9415aecfaa8161fd35a79dc65a
#
_entry.id   d02ebd9415aecfaa8161fd35a79dc65a
#
_cell.length_a   1.000
_cell.length_b   1.000
_cell.length_c   1.000
_cell.angle_alpha   90.00
_cell.angle_beta   90.00
_cell.angle_gamma   90.00
#
_symmetry.space_group_name_H-M   'P 1'
#
loop_
_entity.id
_entity.type
_entity.pdbx_description
1 polymer ?
#
loop_
_entity_poly.entity_id
_entity_poly.type
_entity_poly.pdbx_seq_one_letter_code
_entity_poly.pdbx_strand_id
1 'polypeptide(L)'
;MTRAIFAEALRLAPPVWVSPRRAIEDVDVAGIPVPRGAHVIVSQYASHRNPEFFPDPEEFRPERWKEDLESRLPRGAYFPFLAGTRKCLGDQFALLEAHIILMEMARTRRLKPVSASLPAPEPRATFRPKGGVASVVVDA
;
A
#
# COMPACT_ATOMS: atom_id res chain seq x y z
N MET A 1 13.84 2.69 -10.62
CA MET A 1 13.40 3.83 -9.77
C MET A 1 11.87 3.89 -9.64
N THR A 2 11.09 3.96 -10.72
CA THR A 2 9.60 4.04 -10.67
C THR A 2 8.94 2.91 -9.86
N ARG A 3 9.42 1.65 -10.01
CA ARG A 3 8.93 0.52 -9.19
C ARG A 3 9.09 0.78 -7.69
N ALA A 4 10.25 1.26 -7.26
CA ALA A 4 10.53 1.56 -5.86
C ALA A 4 9.64 2.68 -5.30
N ILE A 5 9.43 3.74 -6.08
CA ILE A 5 8.53 4.84 -5.74
C ILE A 5 7.10 4.33 -5.56
N PHE A 6 6.62 3.50 -6.49
CA PHE A 6 5.26 2.97 -6.42
C PHE A 6 5.08 1.97 -5.27
N ALA A 7 6.06 1.09 -5.04
CA ALA A 7 6.04 0.15 -3.92
C ALA A 7 5.98 0.89 -2.57
N GLU A 8 6.77 1.96 -2.43
CA GLU A 8 6.75 2.78 -1.21
C GLU A 8 5.44 3.56 -1.04
N ALA A 9 4.87 4.05 -2.13
CA ALA A 9 3.54 4.67 -2.09
C ALA A 9 2.46 3.68 -1.65
N LEU A 10 2.46 2.46 -2.19
CA LEU A 10 1.54 1.39 -1.78
C LEU A 10 1.76 0.94 -0.33
N ARG A 11 2.99 1.01 0.17
CA ARG A 11 3.29 0.71 1.57
C ARG A 11 2.66 1.75 2.50
N LEU A 12 2.89 3.04 2.25
CA LEU A 12 2.41 4.13 3.09
C LEU A 12 0.92 4.42 2.90
N ALA A 13 0.43 4.34 1.68
CA ALA A 13 -0.96 4.66 1.35
C ALA A 13 -1.60 3.55 0.53
N PRO A 14 -1.75 2.33 1.09
CA PRO A 14 -2.40 1.24 0.37
C PRO A 14 -3.88 1.59 0.10
N PRO A 15 -4.34 1.59 -1.17
CA PRO A 15 -5.75 1.86 -1.47
C PRO A 15 -6.70 0.92 -0.71
N VAL A 16 -6.36 -0.35 -0.59
CA VAL A 16 -7.01 -1.31 0.30
C VAL A 16 -6.24 -1.33 1.61
N TRP A 17 -6.73 -0.63 2.61
CA TRP A 17 -6.05 -0.42 3.89
C TRP A 17 -6.39 -1.46 4.96
N VAL A 18 -7.55 -2.12 4.80
CA VAL A 18 -8.00 -3.25 5.62
C VAL A 18 -8.73 -4.27 4.74
N SER A 19 -8.70 -5.51 5.15
CA SER A 19 -9.39 -6.62 4.48
C SER A 19 -10.09 -7.52 5.50
N PRO A 20 -11.43 -7.46 5.60
CA PRO A 20 -12.17 -8.33 6.49
C PRO A 20 -12.29 -9.75 5.92
N ARG A 21 -12.32 -10.71 6.82
CA ARG A 21 -12.68 -12.12 6.58
C ARG A 21 -13.73 -12.53 7.59
N ARG A 22 -14.62 -13.44 7.22
CA ARG A 22 -15.56 -14.05 8.14
C ARG A 22 -15.26 -15.53 8.29
N ALA A 23 -15.16 -15.98 9.52
CA ALA A 23 -14.96 -17.39 9.82
C ALA A 23 -16.22 -18.19 9.40
N ILE A 24 -16.06 -19.22 8.59
CA ILE A 24 -17.16 -20.09 8.15
C ILE A 24 -17.38 -21.28 9.08
N GLU A 25 -16.41 -21.57 9.93
CA GLU A 25 -16.37 -22.57 10.99
C GLU A 25 -15.53 -22.05 12.14
N ASP A 26 -15.52 -22.76 13.28
CA ASP A 26 -14.62 -22.46 14.37
C ASP A 26 -13.19 -22.76 13.92
N VAL A 27 -12.26 -21.84 14.12
CA VAL A 27 -10.87 -21.97 13.69
C VAL A 27 -9.93 -21.37 14.72
N ASP A 28 -8.76 -21.96 14.86
CA ASP A 28 -7.65 -21.38 15.63
C ASP A 28 -6.73 -20.57 14.69
N VAL A 29 -6.46 -19.33 15.05
CA VAL A 29 -5.53 -18.46 14.34
C VAL A 29 -4.38 -18.10 15.27
N ALA A 30 -3.27 -18.80 15.14
CA ALA A 30 -2.05 -18.60 15.94
C ALA A 30 -2.31 -18.66 17.47
N GLY A 31 -3.10 -19.62 17.92
CA GLY A 31 -3.46 -19.82 19.33
C GLY A 31 -4.65 -18.99 19.81
N ILE A 32 -5.28 -18.24 18.92
CA ILE A 32 -6.48 -17.44 19.21
C ILE A 32 -7.70 -18.16 18.65
N PRO A 33 -8.66 -18.63 19.49
CA PRO A 33 -9.88 -19.25 19.02
C PRO A 33 -10.79 -18.21 18.37
N VAL A 34 -11.15 -18.46 17.12
CA VAL A 34 -12.04 -17.61 16.33
C VAL A 34 -13.31 -18.39 16.04
N PRO A 35 -14.44 -18.06 16.65
CA PRO A 35 -15.70 -18.79 16.44
C PRO A 35 -16.30 -18.51 15.06
N ARG A 36 -17.08 -19.48 14.57
CA ARG A 36 -17.86 -19.34 13.36
C ARG A 36 -18.67 -18.04 13.36
N GLY A 37 -18.63 -17.31 12.26
CA GLY A 37 -19.32 -16.05 12.08
C GLY A 37 -18.52 -14.81 12.53
N ALA A 38 -17.45 -14.98 13.29
CA ALA A 38 -16.60 -13.88 13.70
C ALA A 38 -15.90 -13.23 12.51
N HIS A 39 -15.64 -11.93 12.62
CA HIS A 39 -14.86 -11.18 11.63
C HIS A 39 -13.40 -11.06 12.07
N VAL A 40 -12.50 -11.46 11.20
CA VAL A 40 -11.06 -11.25 11.32
C VAL A 40 -10.67 -10.13 10.36
N ILE A 41 -10.05 -9.08 10.88
CA ILE A 41 -9.60 -7.94 10.07
C ILE A 41 -8.09 -8.01 9.94
N VAL A 42 -7.61 -8.03 8.71
CA VAL A 42 -6.20 -7.90 8.37
C VAL A 42 -5.98 -6.50 7.83
N SER A 43 -5.01 -5.77 8.38
CA SER A 43 -4.74 -4.39 8.00
C SER A 43 -3.41 -4.26 7.27
N GLN A 44 -3.48 -3.97 5.98
CA GLN A 44 -2.32 -3.59 5.17
C GLN A 44 -1.66 -2.33 5.74
N TYR A 45 -2.47 -1.36 6.13
CA TYR A 45 -1.99 -0.10 6.70
C TYR A 45 -1.11 -0.31 7.94
N ALA A 46 -1.55 -1.17 8.86
CA ALA A 46 -0.79 -1.48 10.08
C ALA A 46 0.44 -2.35 9.79
N SER A 47 0.27 -3.43 9.00
CA SER A 47 1.36 -4.35 8.68
C SER A 47 2.51 -3.67 7.94
N HIS A 48 2.17 -2.79 6.98
CA HIS A 48 3.16 -2.06 6.19
C HIS A 48 3.87 -0.95 6.98
N ARG A 49 3.46 -0.70 8.23
CA ARG A 49 4.08 0.25 9.17
C ARG A 49 4.74 -0.42 10.36
N ASN A 50 4.84 -1.74 10.36
CA ASN A 50 5.55 -2.44 11.43
C ASN A 50 7.05 -2.10 11.37
N PRO A 51 7.64 -1.47 12.41
CA PRO A 51 9.04 -1.05 12.42
C PRO A 51 10.03 -2.22 12.38
N GLU A 52 9.59 -3.42 12.75
CA GLU A 52 10.38 -4.64 12.63
C GLU A 52 10.73 -4.96 11.17
N PHE A 53 9.83 -4.68 10.24
CA PHE A 53 10.00 -4.95 8.81
C PHE A 53 10.39 -3.70 8.02
N PHE A 54 9.97 -2.53 8.50
CA PHE A 54 10.17 -1.25 7.83
C PHE A 54 10.72 -0.22 8.82
N PRO A 55 12.04 -0.17 9.04
CA PRO A 55 12.65 0.89 9.86
C PRO A 55 12.21 2.27 9.38
N ASP A 56 11.97 3.20 10.31
CA ASP A 56 11.41 4.54 10.04
C ASP A 56 10.12 4.44 9.20
N PRO A 57 9.07 3.77 9.74
CA PRO A 57 7.95 3.31 8.93
C PRO A 57 7.07 4.43 8.38
N GLU A 58 7.11 5.63 8.95
CA GLU A 58 6.35 6.79 8.46
C GLU A 58 7.09 7.61 7.40
N GLU A 59 8.38 7.33 7.18
CA GLU A 59 9.15 8.03 6.16
C GLU A 59 8.91 7.43 4.77
N PHE A 60 8.75 8.31 3.77
CA PHE A 60 8.71 7.92 2.36
C PHE A 60 10.13 7.71 1.84
N ARG A 61 10.57 6.46 1.79
CA ARG A 61 11.95 6.06 1.43
C ARG A 61 11.95 5.00 0.32
N PRO A 62 11.80 5.38 -0.94
CA PRO A 62 11.85 4.44 -2.07
C PRO A 62 13.13 3.60 -2.12
N GLU A 63 14.23 4.13 -1.58
CA GLU A 63 15.53 3.46 -1.55
C GLU A 63 15.52 2.14 -0.77
N ARG A 64 14.56 1.95 0.16
CA ARG A 64 14.41 0.69 0.89
C ARG A 64 14.10 -0.51 -0.03
N TRP A 65 13.52 -0.26 -1.20
CA TRP A 65 13.17 -1.28 -2.18
C TRP A 65 14.33 -1.70 -3.09
N LYS A 66 15.52 -1.16 -2.85
CA LYS A 66 16.75 -1.65 -3.50
C LYS A 66 17.06 -3.07 -3.03
N GLU A 67 17.85 -3.80 -3.83
CA GLU A 67 18.29 -5.16 -3.51
C GLU A 67 17.11 -6.13 -3.24
N ASP A 68 16.01 -5.91 -3.95
CA ASP A 68 14.83 -6.78 -3.90
C ASP A 68 14.29 -7.02 -2.47
N LEU A 69 14.08 -5.94 -1.72
CA LEU A 69 13.54 -6.00 -0.35
C LEU A 69 12.30 -6.88 -0.27
N GLU A 70 11.40 -6.81 -1.26
CA GLU A 70 10.14 -7.55 -1.26
C GLU A 70 10.35 -9.06 -1.10
N SER A 71 11.36 -9.63 -1.74
CA SER A 71 11.67 -11.06 -1.63
C SER A 71 12.27 -11.47 -0.29
N ARG A 72 12.85 -10.51 0.44
CA ARG A 72 13.48 -10.72 1.75
C ARG A 72 12.53 -10.54 2.92
N LEU A 73 11.39 -9.90 2.68
CA LEU A 73 10.38 -9.68 3.71
C LEU A 73 9.66 -11.01 4.07
N PRO A 74 9.33 -11.23 5.33
CA PRO A 74 8.46 -12.34 5.73
C PRO A 74 7.11 -12.29 5.01
N ARG A 75 6.51 -13.46 4.77
CA ARG A 75 5.16 -13.52 4.19
C ARG A 75 4.18 -12.73 5.06
N GLY A 76 3.42 -11.84 4.44
CA GLY A 76 2.44 -11.00 5.14
C GLY A 76 3.01 -9.70 5.72
N ALA A 77 4.30 -9.41 5.58
CA ALA A 77 4.84 -8.09 5.93
C ALA A 77 4.45 -7.02 4.89
N TYR A 78 4.42 -7.39 3.61
CA TYR A 78 4.02 -6.50 2.50
C TYR A 78 3.05 -7.24 1.56
N PHE A 79 1.81 -6.77 1.46
CA PHE A 79 0.76 -7.40 0.64
C PHE A 79 -0.28 -6.39 0.13
N PRO A 80 0.13 -5.35 -0.62
CA PRO A 80 -0.77 -4.28 -1.06
C PRO A 80 -1.91 -4.77 -1.95
N PHE A 81 -1.73 -5.90 -2.63
CA PHE A 81 -2.70 -6.56 -3.49
C PHE A 81 -3.34 -7.80 -2.84
N LEU A 82 -3.30 -7.90 -1.51
CA LEU A 82 -3.70 -9.09 -0.78
C LEU A 82 -2.80 -10.31 -1.09
N ALA A 83 -3.17 -11.47 -0.56
CA ALA A 83 -2.44 -12.71 -0.74
C ALA A 83 -3.39 -13.93 -0.77
N GLY A 84 -2.86 -15.09 -1.19
CA GLY A 84 -3.60 -16.34 -1.25
C GLY A 84 -4.67 -16.35 -2.33
N THR A 85 -5.73 -17.13 -2.12
CA THR A 85 -6.82 -17.33 -3.09
C THR A 85 -7.66 -16.07 -3.38
N ARG A 86 -7.50 -15.03 -2.59
CA ARG A 86 -8.17 -13.74 -2.72
C ARG A 86 -7.23 -12.61 -3.13
N LYS A 87 -6.06 -12.95 -3.68
CA LYS A 87 -5.16 -11.97 -4.26
C LYS A 87 -5.84 -11.19 -5.38
N CYS A 88 -5.52 -9.92 -5.54
CA CYS A 88 -6.04 -9.08 -6.62
C CYS A 88 -5.65 -9.66 -7.99
N LEU A 89 -6.62 -9.84 -8.87
CA LEU A 89 -6.38 -10.31 -10.24
C LEU A 89 -5.70 -9.24 -11.12
N GLY A 90 -5.90 -7.96 -10.78
CA GLY A 90 -5.38 -6.83 -11.53
C GLY A 90 -4.02 -6.32 -11.06
N ASP A 91 -3.30 -7.03 -10.20
CA ASP A 91 -2.04 -6.56 -9.63
C ASP A 91 -0.98 -6.22 -10.68
N GLN A 92 -0.79 -7.10 -11.66
CA GLN A 92 0.17 -6.88 -12.75
C GLN A 92 -0.23 -5.73 -13.66
N PHE A 93 -1.53 -5.59 -13.94
CA PHE A 93 -2.06 -4.49 -14.73
C PHE A 93 -1.84 -3.15 -14.00
N ALA A 94 -2.19 -3.08 -12.72
CA ALA A 94 -2.01 -1.88 -11.89
C ALA A 94 -0.52 -1.46 -11.77
N LEU A 95 0.38 -2.45 -11.63
CA LEU A 95 1.82 -2.21 -11.62
C LEU A 95 2.32 -1.64 -12.95
N LEU A 96 1.89 -2.22 -14.07
CA LEU A 96 2.26 -1.76 -15.41
C LEU A 96 1.73 -0.34 -15.68
N GLU A 97 0.46 -0.11 -15.40
CA GLU A 97 -0.20 1.20 -15.56
C GLU A 97 0.52 2.28 -14.75
N ALA A 98 0.77 2.02 -13.46
CA ALA A 98 1.48 2.96 -12.60
C ALA A 98 2.89 3.28 -13.11
N HIS A 99 3.62 2.29 -13.63
CA HIS A 99 4.94 2.51 -14.22
C HIS A 99 4.88 3.40 -15.45
N ILE A 100 3.93 3.16 -16.35
CA ILE A 100 3.76 3.96 -17.57
C ILE A 100 3.41 5.41 -17.21
N ILE A 101 2.44 5.60 -16.31
CA ILE A 101 2.02 6.93 -15.87
C ILE A 101 3.18 7.69 -15.22
N LEU A 102 3.90 7.06 -14.28
CA LEU A 102 5.03 7.69 -13.60
C LEU A 102 6.17 8.05 -14.56
N MET A 103 6.48 7.16 -15.51
CA MET A 103 7.51 7.43 -16.51
C MET A 103 7.11 8.58 -17.43
N GLU A 104 5.87 8.59 -17.94
CA GLU A 104 5.40 9.64 -18.83
C GLU A 104 5.32 11.00 -18.12
N MET A 105 4.81 11.03 -16.91
CA MET A 105 4.81 12.25 -16.10
C MET A 105 6.23 12.76 -15.84
N ALA A 106 7.16 11.90 -15.44
CA ALA A 106 8.53 12.30 -15.15
C ALA A 106 9.29 12.80 -16.39
N ARG A 107 8.90 12.35 -17.59
CA ARG A 107 9.50 12.75 -18.87
C ARG A 107 9.03 14.12 -19.31
N THR A 108 7.77 14.46 -19.08
CA THR A 108 7.12 15.63 -19.73
C THR A 108 6.72 16.71 -18.74
N ARG A 109 6.40 16.36 -17.50
CA ARG A 109 5.82 17.28 -16.53
C ARG A 109 6.30 16.98 -15.11
N ARG A 110 6.18 17.99 -14.26
CA ARG A 110 6.32 17.86 -12.79
C ARG A 110 5.06 18.36 -12.11
N LEU A 111 4.65 17.66 -11.08
CA LEU A 111 3.58 18.10 -10.19
C LEU A 111 4.21 18.72 -8.95
N LYS A 112 3.93 20.00 -8.73
CA LYS A 112 4.31 20.70 -7.49
C LYS A 112 3.08 20.83 -6.61
N PRO A 113 3.03 20.16 -5.44
CA PRO A 113 1.93 20.37 -4.50
C PRO A 113 1.80 21.85 -4.12
N VAL A 114 0.57 22.35 -4.04
CA VAL A 114 0.29 23.73 -3.61
C VAL A 114 0.58 23.91 -2.13
N SER A 115 0.43 22.84 -1.32
CA SER A 115 0.74 22.82 0.09
C SER A 115 1.93 21.91 0.38
N ALA A 116 2.78 22.31 1.32
CA ALA A 116 3.88 21.48 1.81
C ALA A 116 3.37 20.30 2.69
N SER A 117 2.18 20.44 3.27
CA SER A 117 1.57 19.37 4.07
C SER A 117 0.65 18.50 3.20
N LEU A 118 0.78 17.20 3.33
CA LEU A 118 -0.17 16.26 2.73
C LEU A 118 -1.54 16.36 3.43
N PRO A 119 -2.65 16.25 2.68
CA PRO A 119 -3.97 16.17 3.28
C PRO A 119 -4.09 14.96 4.24
N ALA A 120 -4.89 15.13 5.28
CA ALA A 120 -5.19 14.02 6.18
C ALA A 120 -5.74 12.81 5.38
N PRO A 121 -5.37 11.59 5.75
CA PRO A 121 -5.92 10.40 5.12
C PRO A 121 -7.40 10.24 5.44
N GLU A 122 -8.18 9.81 4.45
CA GLU A 122 -9.61 9.51 4.58
C GLU A 122 -9.83 8.01 4.36
N PRO A 123 -10.01 7.22 5.44
CA PRO A 123 -10.30 5.80 5.34
C PRO A 123 -11.78 5.61 4.97
N ARG A 124 -12.04 5.28 3.72
CA ARG A 124 -13.35 4.87 3.20
C ARG A 124 -13.24 3.43 2.64
N ALA A 125 -14.04 3.08 1.66
CA ALA A 125 -13.85 1.82 0.92
C ALA A 125 -12.43 1.71 0.35
N THR A 126 -11.88 2.85 -0.10
CA THR A 126 -10.45 3.00 -0.42
C THR A 126 -9.82 4.09 0.44
N PHE A 127 -8.56 3.93 0.74
CA PHE A 127 -7.74 4.92 1.45
C PHE A 127 -7.29 6.00 0.46
N ARG A 128 -7.58 7.24 0.74
CA ARG A 128 -7.28 8.37 -0.16
C ARG A 128 -7.02 9.66 0.63
N PRO A 129 -6.33 10.64 0.04
CA PRO A 129 -6.18 11.96 0.66
C PRO A 129 -7.53 12.68 0.71
N LYS A 130 -7.91 13.24 1.87
CA LYS A 130 -9.13 14.01 2.04
C LYS A 130 -9.12 15.26 1.17
N GLY A 131 -10.09 15.38 0.28
CA GLY A 131 -10.17 16.52 -0.65
C GLY A 131 -9.19 16.48 -1.82
N GLY A 132 -8.39 15.41 -1.97
CA GLY A 132 -7.37 15.30 -3.01
C GLY A 132 -6.08 16.06 -2.68
N VAL A 133 -5.15 16.12 -3.63
CA VAL A 133 -3.87 16.85 -3.53
C VAL A 133 -3.82 17.92 -4.62
N ALA A 134 -4.10 19.16 -4.25
CA ALA A 134 -3.99 20.28 -5.20
C ALA A 134 -2.52 20.45 -5.62
N SER A 135 -2.28 20.48 -6.92
CA SER A 135 -0.94 20.58 -7.49
C SER A 135 -0.94 21.46 -8.72
N VAL A 136 0.18 22.14 -8.96
CA VAL A 136 0.45 22.89 -10.19
C VAL A 136 1.29 22.01 -11.10
N VAL A 137 0.90 21.95 -12.37
CA VAL A 137 1.67 21.27 -13.41
C VAL A 137 2.72 22.25 -13.94
N VAL A 138 3.98 21.85 -13.93
CA VAL A 138 5.10 22.60 -14.51
C VAL A 138 5.86 21.72 -15.48
N ASP A 139 6.62 22.33 -16.39
CA ASP A 139 7.47 21.58 -17.31
C ASP A 139 8.60 20.85 -16.55
N ALA A 140 9.05 19.71 -17.09
CA ALA A 140 10.07 18.87 -16.48
C ALA A 140 11.47 19.49 -16.51
#